data_ee2ec907df3a756cc3edbac3fa27fa40
#
_entry.id   ee2ec907df3a756cc3edbac3fa27fa40
#
_cell.length_a   1.000
_cell.length_b   1.000
_cell.length_c   1.000
_cell.angle_alpha   90.00
_cell.angle_beta   90.00
_cell.angle_gamma   90.00
#
_symmetry.space_group_name_H-M   'P 1'
#
loop_
_entity.id
_entity.type
_entity.pdbx_description
1 polymer ?
#
loop_
_entity_poly.entity_id
_entity_poly.type
_entity_poly.pdbx_seq_one_letter_code
_entity_poly.pdbx_strand_id
1 'polypeptide(L)'
;MEEVDPDAQIMVDEEGPDEGEMDAEALAMVASIFTAMFQADPLTPEAEARLPVATSIAASLVPEGVYGEMMGQMMDSFLSPILEMAEMDGGGMSASDLTEYTGLHGQDLDSLTQEERIELTEMFDPVYETRSTAQFDMIVSTADAVFGTLEPGVRDGLAKAYASRFDATELAELQAFFATPVGAKYARQSMVINTDPQVISGMMQSIPSLLEQL
;
A
#
# COMPACT_ATOMS: atom_id res chain seq x y z
N MET A 1 -20.78 -60.32 19.15
CA MET A 1 -19.37 -60.24 18.68
C MET A 1 -19.51 -59.59 17.31
N GLU A 2 -19.52 -58.28 17.27
CA GLU A 2 -19.80 -57.46 16.13
C GLU A 2 -18.45 -57.13 15.48
N GLU A 3 -18.32 -57.53 14.25
CA GLU A 3 -17.12 -57.44 13.42
C GLU A 3 -16.96 -55.99 12.96
N VAL A 4 -15.95 -55.27 13.46
CA VAL A 4 -15.63 -53.91 13.06
C VAL A 4 -14.90 -54.00 11.75
N ASP A 5 -15.48 -53.40 10.70
CA ASP A 5 -14.92 -53.25 9.36
C ASP A 5 -13.68 -52.34 9.39
N PRO A 6 -12.49 -52.82 9.01
CA PRO A 6 -11.25 -52.06 9.08
C PRO A 6 -11.05 -51.08 7.91
N ASP A 7 -11.99 -50.98 6.94
CA ASP A 7 -11.86 -50.16 5.73
C ASP A 7 -12.78 -48.92 5.69
N ALA A 8 -13.26 -48.45 6.85
CA ALA A 8 -13.87 -47.11 6.88
C ALA A 8 -12.83 -46.03 6.64
N GLN A 9 -12.56 -45.75 5.37
CA GLN A 9 -11.83 -44.56 4.94
C GLN A 9 -12.59 -43.33 5.41
N ILE A 10 -12.09 -42.69 6.44
CA ILE A 10 -12.45 -41.34 6.84
C ILE A 10 -11.98 -40.45 5.66
N MET A 11 -12.91 -40.07 4.78
CA MET A 11 -12.71 -38.96 3.87
C MET A 11 -12.56 -37.70 4.75
N VAL A 12 -11.32 -37.34 5.02
CA VAL A 12 -10.99 -36.01 5.50
C VAL A 12 -11.09 -35.11 4.27
N ASP A 13 -12.17 -34.36 4.18
CA ASP A 13 -12.24 -33.24 3.26
C ASP A 13 -11.18 -32.24 3.72
N GLU A 14 -9.99 -32.33 3.12
CA GLU A 14 -8.96 -31.32 3.19
C GLU A 14 -9.34 -30.16 2.25
N GLU A 15 -10.47 -29.50 2.50
CA GLU A 15 -10.61 -28.11 2.13
C GLU A 15 -9.88 -27.30 3.20
N GLY A 16 -8.57 -27.14 3.02
CA GLY A 16 -7.81 -26.13 3.72
C GLY A 16 -8.43 -24.77 3.41
N PRO A 17 -8.37 -23.78 4.34
CA PRO A 17 -8.90 -22.46 4.08
C PRO A 17 -8.24 -21.91 2.83
N ASP A 18 -9.05 -21.50 1.87
CA ASP A 18 -8.64 -20.83 0.63
C ASP A 18 -7.79 -19.60 0.99
N GLU A 19 -6.49 -19.66 0.75
CA GLU A 19 -5.48 -18.68 1.21
C GLU A 19 -5.55 -17.34 0.45
N GLY A 20 -6.71 -16.94 -0.09
CA GLY A 20 -6.82 -15.75 -0.93
C GLY A 20 -8.00 -14.82 -0.70
N GLU A 21 -9.08 -15.26 -0.10
CA GLU A 21 -10.25 -14.41 0.11
C GLU A 21 -10.43 -14.11 1.60
N MET A 22 -9.97 -12.94 2.04
CA MET A 22 -10.43 -12.39 3.30
C MET A 22 -11.94 -12.17 3.17
N ASP A 23 -12.72 -13.03 3.83
CA ASP A 23 -14.17 -12.95 3.88
C ASP A 23 -14.62 -11.52 4.20
N ALA A 24 -15.62 -11.03 3.46
CA ALA A 24 -16.19 -9.70 3.70
C ALA A 24 -16.61 -9.52 5.18
N GLU A 25 -16.93 -10.61 5.87
CA GLU A 25 -17.26 -10.66 7.29
C GLU A 25 -16.03 -10.44 8.17
N ALA A 26 -14.88 -11.01 7.82
CA ALA A 26 -13.60 -10.79 8.51
C ALA A 26 -13.13 -9.32 8.33
N LEU A 27 -13.26 -8.76 7.13
CA LEU A 27 -12.99 -7.34 6.86
C LEU A 27 -13.91 -6.41 7.67
N ALA A 28 -15.21 -6.73 7.73
CA ALA A 28 -16.17 -5.97 8.52
C ALA A 28 -15.86 -6.04 10.02
N MET A 29 -15.43 -7.20 10.52
CA MET A 29 -15.00 -7.36 11.91
C MET A 29 -13.75 -6.53 12.20
N VAL A 30 -12.73 -6.58 11.36
CA VAL A 30 -11.52 -5.76 11.49
C VAL A 30 -11.89 -4.28 11.47
N ALA A 31 -12.70 -3.83 10.51
CA ALA A 31 -13.17 -2.45 10.43
C ALA A 31 -13.94 -2.01 11.69
N SER A 32 -14.75 -2.90 12.27
CA SER A 32 -15.51 -2.61 13.51
C SER A 32 -14.57 -2.45 14.72
N ILE A 33 -13.54 -3.30 14.82
CA ILE A 33 -12.51 -3.21 15.88
C ILE A 33 -11.74 -1.90 15.75
N PHE A 34 -11.27 -1.56 14.53
CA PHE A 34 -10.60 -0.28 14.28
C PHE A 34 -11.50 0.91 14.62
N THR A 35 -12.76 0.89 14.21
CA THR A 35 -13.72 1.94 14.56
C THR A 35 -13.90 2.09 16.06
N ALA A 36 -13.95 0.98 16.80
CA ALA A 36 -14.07 0.99 18.26
C ALA A 36 -12.79 1.50 18.95
N MET A 37 -11.61 1.22 18.38
CA MET A 37 -10.32 1.68 18.93
C MET A 37 -10.07 3.18 18.69
N PHE A 38 -10.58 3.73 17.59
CA PHE A 38 -10.35 5.12 17.17
C PHE A 38 -11.62 5.98 17.25
N GLN A 39 -12.43 5.75 18.27
CA GLN A 39 -13.59 6.61 18.52
C GLN A 39 -13.13 8.04 18.85
N ALA A 40 -13.55 8.99 18.02
CA ALA A 40 -13.33 10.40 18.28
C ALA A 40 -14.46 10.95 19.16
N ASP A 41 -14.10 11.82 20.09
CA ASP A 41 -15.09 12.56 20.86
C ASP A 41 -15.95 13.45 19.92
N PRO A 42 -17.24 13.64 20.24
CA PRO A 42 -18.07 14.57 19.49
C PRO A 42 -17.51 15.99 19.56
N LEU A 43 -17.67 16.72 18.45
CA LEU A 43 -17.21 18.12 18.42
C LEU A 43 -18.00 18.97 19.42
N THR A 44 -17.31 19.95 20.02
CA THR A 44 -17.99 20.99 20.79
C THR A 44 -18.72 21.96 19.84
N PRO A 45 -19.76 22.68 20.29
CA PRO A 45 -20.44 23.68 19.46
C PRO A 45 -19.51 24.74 18.86
N GLU A 46 -18.45 25.11 19.56
CA GLU A 46 -17.45 26.07 19.11
C GLU A 46 -16.57 25.44 17.99
N ALA A 47 -16.23 24.15 18.08
CA ALA A 47 -15.52 23.45 17.04
C ALA A 47 -16.39 23.26 15.79
N GLU A 48 -17.68 22.94 15.96
CA GLU A 48 -18.63 22.86 14.85
C GLU A 48 -18.75 24.18 14.08
N ALA A 49 -18.77 25.31 14.80
CA ALA A 49 -18.82 26.63 14.17
C ALA A 49 -17.57 26.93 13.31
N ARG A 50 -16.43 26.29 13.59
CA ARG A 50 -15.16 26.45 12.87
C ARG A 50 -15.00 25.48 11.68
N LEU A 51 -15.86 24.46 11.57
CA LEU A 51 -15.77 23.45 10.50
C LEU A 51 -15.67 24.04 9.08
N PRO A 52 -16.42 25.07 8.68
CA PRO A 52 -16.32 25.57 7.29
C PRO A 52 -14.91 26.03 6.92
N VAL A 53 -14.21 26.71 7.82
CA VAL A 53 -12.83 27.17 7.60
C VAL A 53 -11.88 25.97 7.63
N ALA A 54 -12.01 25.10 8.63
CA ALA A 54 -11.21 23.89 8.76
C ALA A 54 -11.36 22.95 7.55
N THR A 55 -12.54 22.84 6.97
CA THR A 55 -12.79 22.07 5.75
C THR A 55 -12.03 22.64 4.56
N SER A 56 -11.97 23.95 4.41
CA SER A 56 -11.20 24.57 3.31
C SER A 56 -9.69 24.35 3.48
N ILE A 57 -9.18 24.32 4.70
CA ILE A 57 -7.80 23.99 5.01
C ILE A 57 -7.53 22.51 4.70
N ALA A 58 -8.39 21.61 5.16
CA ALA A 58 -8.28 20.18 4.89
C ALA A 58 -8.27 19.87 3.37
N ALA A 59 -9.11 20.55 2.59
CA ALA A 59 -9.14 20.42 1.13
C ALA A 59 -7.85 20.94 0.46
N SER A 60 -7.16 21.91 1.09
CA SER A 60 -5.86 22.40 0.60
C SER A 60 -4.73 21.41 0.90
N LEU A 61 -4.79 20.71 2.03
CA LEU A 61 -3.80 19.74 2.48
C LEU A 61 -3.97 18.36 1.82
N VAL A 62 -5.21 17.99 1.55
CA VAL A 62 -5.57 16.72 0.87
C VAL A 62 -6.39 17.07 -0.37
N PRO A 63 -5.76 17.60 -1.43
CA PRO A 63 -6.45 17.82 -2.70
C PRO A 63 -6.91 16.49 -3.30
N GLU A 64 -7.81 16.56 -4.26
CA GLU A 64 -8.29 15.38 -4.97
C GLU A 64 -7.13 14.72 -5.74
N GLY A 65 -6.99 13.40 -5.61
CA GLY A 65 -5.94 12.61 -6.27
C GLY A 65 -4.59 12.61 -5.55
N VAL A 66 -4.43 13.28 -4.40
CA VAL A 66 -3.13 13.35 -3.69
C VAL A 66 -2.64 11.96 -3.25
N TYR A 67 -3.54 11.05 -2.92
CA TYR A 67 -3.16 9.68 -2.56
C TYR A 67 -2.67 8.88 -3.77
N GLY A 68 -3.24 9.09 -4.96
CA GLY A 68 -2.74 8.52 -6.20
C GLY A 68 -1.35 9.05 -6.55
N GLU A 69 -1.12 10.37 -6.44
CA GLU A 69 0.22 10.96 -6.63
C GLU A 69 1.24 10.39 -5.63
N MET A 70 0.86 10.25 -4.37
CA MET A 70 1.73 9.70 -3.32
C MET A 70 2.05 8.22 -3.60
N MET A 71 1.06 7.45 -4.01
CA MET A 71 1.23 6.04 -4.37
C MET A 71 2.13 5.91 -5.59
N GLY A 72 1.92 6.69 -6.65
CA GLY A 72 2.78 6.71 -7.83
C GLY A 72 4.23 6.99 -7.46
N GLN A 73 4.49 8.01 -6.65
CA GLN A 73 5.85 8.33 -6.20
C GLN A 73 6.47 7.24 -5.32
N MET A 74 5.68 6.59 -4.47
CA MET A 74 6.13 5.45 -3.68
C MET A 74 6.51 4.28 -4.60
N MET A 75 5.68 3.99 -5.59
CA MET A 75 5.95 2.96 -6.59
C MET A 75 7.24 3.25 -7.35
N ASP A 76 7.39 4.47 -7.88
CA ASP A 76 8.60 4.89 -8.59
C ASP A 76 9.85 4.81 -7.71
N SER A 77 9.74 5.19 -6.43
CA SER A 77 10.89 5.25 -5.54
C SER A 77 11.32 3.89 -4.99
N PHE A 78 10.40 2.96 -4.79
CA PHE A 78 10.66 1.66 -4.15
C PHE A 78 10.58 0.48 -5.10
N LEU A 79 9.61 0.46 -6.00
CA LEU A 79 9.37 -0.71 -6.85
C LEU A 79 10.19 -0.65 -8.13
N SER A 80 10.35 0.54 -8.75
CA SER A 80 11.18 0.63 -9.95
C SER A 80 12.63 0.14 -9.73
N PRO A 81 13.34 0.51 -8.63
CA PRO A 81 14.65 -0.05 -8.37
C PRO A 81 14.65 -1.56 -8.10
N ILE A 82 13.58 -2.10 -7.50
CA ILE A 82 13.45 -3.54 -7.26
C ILE A 82 13.21 -4.27 -8.57
N LEU A 83 12.37 -3.72 -9.46
CA LEU A 83 12.14 -4.26 -10.78
C LEU A 83 13.41 -4.19 -11.65
N GLU A 84 14.12 -3.05 -11.62
CA GLU A 84 15.42 -2.93 -12.30
C GLU A 84 16.45 -3.94 -11.77
N MET A 85 16.49 -4.20 -10.46
CA MET A 85 17.33 -5.26 -9.90
C MET A 85 16.90 -6.64 -10.37
N ALA A 86 15.60 -6.93 -10.41
CA ALA A 86 15.07 -8.19 -10.90
C ALA A 86 15.38 -8.39 -12.40
N GLU A 87 15.29 -7.31 -13.20
CA GLU A 87 15.71 -7.32 -14.61
C GLU A 87 17.22 -7.53 -14.77
N MET A 88 18.04 -6.94 -13.90
CA MET A 88 19.50 -7.14 -13.88
C MET A 88 19.88 -8.56 -13.45
N ASP A 89 19.07 -9.21 -12.61
CA ASP A 89 19.31 -10.59 -12.14
C ASP A 89 18.77 -11.65 -13.11
N GLY A 90 18.29 -11.22 -14.30
CA GLY A 90 17.92 -12.14 -15.38
C GLY A 90 16.58 -11.90 -16.04
N GLY A 91 15.93 -10.74 -15.77
CA GLY A 91 14.69 -10.25 -16.39
C GLY A 91 13.81 -11.37 -16.95
N GLY A 92 12.93 -11.98 -16.14
CA GLY A 92 12.18 -13.10 -16.62
C GLY A 92 11.38 -13.78 -15.51
N MET A 93 10.89 -14.96 -15.81
CA MET A 93 10.16 -15.81 -14.87
C MET A 93 11.02 -16.07 -13.62
N SER A 94 10.37 -16.10 -12.45
CA SER A 94 11.04 -16.49 -11.21
C SER A 94 11.60 -17.94 -11.31
N ALA A 95 12.59 -18.28 -10.49
CA ALA A 95 13.11 -19.65 -10.44
C ALA A 95 12.01 -20.68 -10.12
N SER A 96 10.99 -20.31 -9.33
CA SER A 96 9.83 -21.17 -9.06
C SER A 96 8.96 -21.39 -10.30
N ASP A 97 8.70 -20.31 -11.05
CA ASP A 97 7.90 -20.40 -12.28
C ASP A 97 8.63 -21.22 -13.33
N LEU A 98 9.94 -20.99 -13.51
CA LEU A 98 10.76 -21.81 -14.42
C LEU A 98 10.77 -23.28 -14.00
N THR A 99 10.81 -23.59 -12.70
CA THR A 99 10.71 -24.97 -12.21
C THR A 99 9.37 -25.59 -12.61
N GLU A 100 8.27 -24.87 -12.44
CA GLU A 100 6.93 -25.35 -12.80
C GLU A 100 6.80 -25.65 -14.29
N TYR A 101 7.29 -24.76 -15.16
CA TYR A 101 7.15 -24.92 -16.61
C TYR A 101 8.17 -25.88 -17.20
N THR A 102 9.39 -25.93 -16.69
CA THR A 102 10.47 -26.73 -17.28
C THR A 102 10.67 -28.09 -16.62
N GLY A 103 10.22 -28.23 -15.36
CA GLY A 103 10.53 -29.39 -14.52
C GLY A 103 12.00 -29.44 -14.04
N LEU A 104 12.80 -28.41 -14.31
CA LEU A 104 14.16 -28.29 -13.81
C LEU A 104 14.15 -27.98 -12.31
N HIS A 105 15.07 -28.55 -11.56
CA HIS A 105 15.21 -28.26 -10.14
C HIS A 105 16.12 -27.05 -9.91
N GLY A 106 16.00 -26.40 -8.74
CA GLY A 106 16.68 -25.16 -8.45
C GLY A 106 18.19 -25.18 -8.72
N GLN A 107 18.89 -26.29 -8.45
CA GLN A 107 20.33 -26.43 -8.76
C GLN A 107 20.65 -26.37 -10.25
N ASP A 108 19.76 -26.87 -11.11
CA ASP A 108 19.92 -26.81 -12.55
C ASP A 108 19.69 -25.39 -13.07
N LEU A 109 18.70 -24.68 -12.49
CA LEU A 109 18.40 -23.29 -12.80
C LEU A 109 19.51 -22.32 -12.32
N ASP A 110 20.13 -22.60 -11.18
CA ASP A 110 21.25 -21.83 -10.65
C ASP A 110 22.52 -21.94 -11.52
N SER A 111 22.64 -23.00 -12.29
CA SER A 111 23.73 -23.22 -13.24
C SER A 111 23.58 -22.46 -14.56
N LEU A 112 22.36 -21.98 -14.86
CA LEU A 112 22.08 -21.22 -16.08
C LEU A 112 22.63 -19.80 -16.00
N THR A 113 23.18 -19.34 -17.11
CA THR A 113 23.51 -17.93 -17.28
C THR A 113 22.25 -17.06 -17.39
N GLN A 114 22.39 -15.77 -17.22
CA GLN A 114 21.30 -14.82 -17.40
C GLN A 114 20.67 -14.92 -18.81
N GLU A 115 21.50 -15.01 -19.84
CA GLU A 115 21.03 -15.14 -21.24
C GLU A 115 20.20 -16.40 -21.43
N GLU A 116 20.63 -17.53 -20.87
CA GLU A 116 19.89 -18.81 -20.96
C GLU A 116 18.56 -18.76 -20.21
N ARG A 117 18.47 -18.03 -19.10
CA ARG A 117 17.20 -17.82 -18.37
C ARG A 117 16.23 -16.96 -19.17
N ILE A 118 16.71 -15.89 -19.79
CA ILE A 118 15.90 -15.04 -20.67
C ILE A 118 15.37 -15.85 -21.85
N GLU A 119 16.24 -16.63 -22.52
CA GLU A 119 15.85 -17.46 -23.63
C GLU A 119 14.80 -18.52 -23.24
N LEU A 120 14.93 -19.13 -22.05
CA LEU A 120 13.92 -20.03 -21.51
C LEU A 120 12.60 -19.31 -21.24
N THR A 121 12.64 -18.12 -20.66
CA THR A 121 11.44 -17.32 -20.41
C THR A 121 10.72 -16.99 -21.72
N GLU A 122 11.41 -16.52 -22.72
CA GLU A 122 10.84 -16.22 -24.05
C GLU A 122 10.25 -17.47 -24.73
N MET A 123 10.85 -18.62 -24.49
CA MET A 123 10.38 -19.89 -25.07
C MET A 123 9.08 -20.36 -24.42
N PHE A 124 8.97 -20.29 -23.11
CA PHE A 124 7.81 -20.78 -22.35
C PHE A 124 6.70 -19.76 -22.19
N ASP A 125 7.04 -18.48 -22.09
CA ASP A 125 6.09 -17.37 -21.99
C ASP A 125 6.53 -16.15 -22.80
N PRO A 126 6.34 -16.17 -24.12
CA PRO A 126 6.75 -15.07 -25.00
C PRO A 126 6.01 -13.75 -24.74
N VAL A 127 4.99 -13.76 -23.88
CA VAL A 127 4.22 -12.57 -23.47
C VAL A 127 4.44 -12.20 -21.99
N TYR A 128 5.44 -12.81 -21.35
CA TYR A 128 5.73 -12.60 -19.92
C TYR A 128 5.88 -11.12 -19.54
N GLU A 129 6.71 -10.38 -20.25
CA GLU A 129 6.91 -8.94 -20.02
C GLU A 129 5.60 -8.15 -20.12
N THR A 130 4.82 -8.40 -21.17
CA THR A 130 3.54 -7.71 -21.39
C THR A 130 2.54 -8.05 -20.28
N ARG A 131 2.50 -9.30 -19.87
CA ARG A 131 1.61 -9.77 -18.81
C ARG A 131 2.03 -9.23 -17.44
N SER A 132 3.32 -9.29 -17.13
CA SER A 132 3.89 -8.77 -15.87
C SER A 132 3.61 -7.28 -15.73
N THR A 133 3.87 -6.49 -16.79
CA THR A 133 3.55 -5.05 -16.81
C THR A 133 2.05 -4.81 -16.62
N ALA A 134 1.19 -5.54 -17.32
CA ALA A 134 -0.25 -5.38 -17.19
C ALA A 134 -0.78 -5.76 -15.80
N GLN A 135 -0.22 -6.79 -15.17
CA GLN A 135 -0.55 -7.15 -13.79
C GLN A 135 -0.14 -6.05 -12.81
N PHE A 136 1.04 -5.49 -13.01
CA PHE A 136 1.54 -4.39 -12.20
C PHE A 136 0.65 -3.14 -12.34
N ASP A 137 0.33 -2.72 -13.56
CA ASP A 137 -0.59 -1.61 -13.84
C ASP A 137 -1.96 -1.82 -13.18
N MET A 138 -2.45 -3.06 -13.16
CA MET A 138 -3.70 -3.41 -12.49
C MET A 138 -3.60 -3.24 -10.97
N ILE A 139 -2.48 -3.65 -10.36
CA ILE A 139 -2.25 -3.45 -8.91
C ILE A 139 -2.22 -1.96 -8.58
N VAL A 140 -1.46 -1.17 -9.35
CA VAL A 140 -1.36 0.29 -9.16
C VAL A 140 -2.72 0.95 -9.31
N SER A 141 -3.46 0.65 -10.38
CA SER A 141 -4.78 1.24 -10.63
C SER A 141 -5.82 0.84 -9.57
N THR A 142 -5.74 -0.38 -9.07
CA THR A 142 -6.61 -0.86 -7.99
C THR A 142 -6.28 -0.13 -6.68
N ALA A 143 -5.01 0.01 -6.36
CA ALA A 143 -4.56 0.76 -5.18
C ALA A 143 -5.02 2.22 -5.27
N ASP A 144 -4.84 2.89 -6.41
CA ASP A 144 -5.30 4.27 -6.64
C ASP A 144 -6.81 4.41 -6.43
N ALA A 145 -7.61 3.50 -6.99
CA ALA A 145 -9.06 3.48 -6.79
C ALA A 145 -9.45 3.31 -5.31
N VAL A 146 -8.78 2.41 -4.59
CA VAL A 146 -9.03 2.18 -3.16
C VAL A 146 -8.66 3.43 -2.34
N PHE A 147 -7.46 3.99 -2.55
CA PHE A 147 -7.02 5.18 -1.84
C PHE A 147 -7.87 6.41 -2.17
N GLY A 148 -8.30 6.56 -3.42
CA GLY A 148 -9.23 7.62 -3.82
C GLY A 148 -10.56 7.58 -3.05
N THR A 149 -11.06 6.39 -2.70
CA THR A 149 -12.27 6.26 -1.88
C THR A 149 -12.09 6.71 -0.42
N LEU A 150 -10.85 6.71 0.09
CA LEU A 150 -10.54 7.14 1.45
C LEU A 150 -10.38 8.66 1.58
N GLU A 151 -10.04 9.36 0.52
CA GLU A 151 -9.77 10.82 0.55
C GLU A 151 -10.89 11.65 1.18
N PRO A 152 -12.19 11.45 0.86
CA PRO A 152 -13.25 12.23 1.49
C PRO A 152 -13.32 12.03 3.00
N GLY A 153 -13.14 10.78 3.47
CA GLY A 153 -13.12 10.45 4.90
C GLY A 153 -11.93 11.09 5.62
N VAL A 154 -10.76 11.07 5.01
CA VAL A 154 -9.54 11.71 5.56
C VAL A 154 -9.71 13.23 5.62
N ARG A 155 -10.25 13.86 4.57
CA ARG A 155 -10.55 15.31 4.56
C ARG A 155 -11.52 15.70 5.68
N ASP A 156 -12.59 14.93 5.86
CA ASP A 156 -13.58 15.16 6.93
C ASP A 156 -12.95 15.02 8.32
N GLY A 157 -12.19 13.93 8.55
CA GLY A 157 -11.46 13.71 9.78
C GLY A 157 -10.45 14.83 10.06
N LEU A 158 -9.71 15.25 9.05
CA LEU A 158 -8.75 16.34 9.15
C LEU A 158 -9.42 17.67 9.48
N ALA A 159 -10.54 17.99 8.82
CA ALA A 159 -11.34 19.19 9.11
C ALA A 159 -11.81 19.20 10.56
N LYS A 160 -12.32 18.08 11.08
CA LYS A 160 -12.72 17.95 12.48
C LYS A 160 -11.55 18.11 13.44
N ALA A 161 -10.40 17.53 13.12
CA ALA A 161 -9.18 17.66 13.93
C ALA A 161 -8.69 19.12 13.98
N TYR A 162 -8.67 19.82 12.85
CA TYR A 162 -8.32 21.25 12.81
C TYR A 162 -9.33 22.11 13.56
N ALA A 163 -10.62 21.89 13.38
CA ALA A 163 -11.66 22.61 14.09
C ALA A 163 -11.59 22.43 15.61
N SER A 164 -11.12 21.27 16.08
CA SER A 164 -10.98 20.99 17.52
C SER A 164 -9.72 21.57 18.11
N ARG A 165 -8.61 21.64 17.37
CA ARG A 165 -7.28 21.98 17.89
C ARG A 165 -6.91 23.45 17.75
N PHE A 166 -7.47 24.13 16.76
CA PHE A 166 -7.16 25.53 16.45
C PHE A 166 -8.37 26.43 16.73
N ASP A 167 -8.12 27.62 17.22
CA ASP A 167 -9.14 28.64 17.38
C ASP A 167 -9.49 29.33 16.04
N ALA A 168 -10.49 30.20 16.05
CA ALA A 168 -10.96 30.87 14.84
C ALA A 168 -9.90 31.80 14.20
N THR A 169 -9.06 32.41 15.02
CA THR A 169 -7.98 33.33 14.59
C THR A 169 -6.87 32.52 13.93
N GLU A 170 -6.42 31.46 14.59
CA GLU A 170 -5.40 30.54 14.06
C GLU A 170 -5.82 29.89 12.74
N LEU A 171 -7.08 29.44 12.62
CA LEU A 171 -7.62 28.89 11.37
C LEU A 171 -7.65 29.94 10.26
N ALA A 172 -7.99 31.19 10.58
CA ALA A 172 -7.97 32.26 9.57
C ALA A 172 -6.54 32.55 9.08
N GLU A 173 -5.54 32.52 9.96
CA GLU A 173 -4.12 32.68 9.60
C GLU A 173 -3.64 31.51 8.73
N LEU A 174 -3.98 30.26 9.09
CA LEU A 174 -3.66 29.07 8.30
C LEU A 174 -4.31 29.13 6.90
N GLN A 175 -5.58 29.50 6.84
CA GLN A 175 -6.28 29.68 5.55
C GLN A 175 -5.61 30.74 4.69
N ALA A 176 -5.25 31.89 5.29
CA ALA A 176 -4.52 32.94 4.58
C ALA A 176 -3.13 32.47 4.09
N PHE A 177 -2.43 31.68 4.89
CA PHE A 177 -1.15 31.08 4.49
C PHE A 177 -1.33 30.15 3.29
N PHE A 178 -2.28 29.20 3.34
CA PHE A 178 -2.51 28.27 2.23
C PHE A 178 -3.04 28.93 0.96
N ALA A 179 -3.61 30.11 1.06
CA ALA A 179 -3.98 30.93 -0.11
C ALA A 179 -2.76 31.57 -0.81
N THR A 180 -1.57 31.58 -0.19
CA THR A 180 -0.34 32.07 -0.82
C THR A 180 0.27 31.01 -1.76
N PRO A 181 1.06 31.40 -2.79
CA PRO A 181 1.75 30.44 -3.66
C PRO A 181 2.65 29.45 -2.89
N VAL A 182 3.33 29.93 -1.87
CA VAL A 182 4.21 29.10 -1.02
C VAL A 182 3.39 28.17 -0.14
N GLY A 183 2.31 28.67 0.48
CA GLY A 183 1.40 27.86 1.29
C GLY A 183 0.70 26.78 0.50
N ALA A 184 0.22 27.11 -0.71
CA ALA A 184 -0.38 26.13 -1.62
C ALA A 184 0.63 25.05 -2.07
N LYS A 185 1.89 25.45 -2.30
CA LYS A 185 2.96 24.49 -2.60
C LYS A 185 3.25 23.60 -1.38
N TYR A 186 3.37 24.19 -0.21
CA TYR A 186 3.58 23.45 1.04
C TYR A 186 2.46 22.44 1.30
N ALA A 187 1.20 22.86 1.15
CA ALA A 187 0.05 21.98 1.36
C ALA A 187 0.11 20.74 0.46
N ARG A 188 0.37 20.89 -0.84
CA ARG A 188 0.51 19.78 -1.78
C ARG A 188 1.71 18.88 -1.50
N GLN A 189 2.81 19.46 -1.04
CA GLN A 189 4.06 18.73 -0.83
C GLN A 189 4.18 18.11 0.58
N SER A 190 3.40 18.58 1.55
CA SER A 190 3.56 18.19 2.95
C SER A 190 3.37 16.70 3.22
N MET A 191 2.50 16.03 2.47
CA MET A 191 2.32 14.59 2.58
C MET A 191 3.43 13.82 1.83
N VAL A 192 3.76 14.28 0.64
CA VAL A 192 4.72 13.64 -0.27
C VAL A 192 6.16 13.73 0.24
N ILE A 193 6.54 14.84 0.88
CA ILE A 193 7.88 15.02 1.46
C ILE A 193 8.22 13.91 2.49
N ASN A 194 7.25 13.39 3.21
CA ASN A 194 7.49 12.32 4.17
C ASN A 194 7.89 10.98 3.51
N THR A 195 7.58 10.80 2.25
CA THR A 195 7.95 9.62 1.43
C THR A 195 9.16 9.89 0.55
N ASP A 196 9.81 11.08 0.67
CA ASP A 196 11.02 11.41 -0.08
C ASP A 196 12.15 10.44 0.26
N PRO A 197 12.90 9.92 -0.74
CA PRO A 197 14.00 8.98 -0.53
C PRO A 197 15.05 9.46 0.48
N GLN A 198 15.27 10.79 0.59
CA GLN A 198 16.20 11.35 1.58
C GLN A 198 15.68 11.17 3.02
N VAL A 199 14.36 11.35 3.24
CA VAL A 199 13.73 11.14 4.55
C VAL A 199 13.81 9.66 4.93
N ILE A 200 13.46 8.79 4.00
CA ILE A 200 13.51 7.33 4.21
C ILE A 200 14.93 6.85 4.46
N SER A 201 15.91 7.32 3.66
CA SER A 201 17.32 7.01 3.88
C SER A 201 17.80 7.46 5.27
N GLY A 202 17.39 8.66 5.72
CA GLY A 202 17.67 9.15 7.06
C GLY A 202 17.09 8.26 8.16
N MET A 203 15.86 7.77 7.98
CA MET A 203 15.22 6.81 8.92
C MET A 203 16.00 5.48 8.93
N MET A 204 16.32 4.92 7.77
CA MET A 204 17.04 3.65 7.66
C MET A 204 18.43 3.71 8.29
N GLN A 205 19.14 4.82 8.16
CA GLN A 205 20.45 5.04 8.81
C GLN A 205 20.36 5.07 10.34
N SER A 206 19.18 5.32 10.91
CA SER A 206 18.98 5.34 12.36
C SER A 206 18.68 3.96 12.96
N ILE A 207 18.34 2.95 12.16
CA ILE A 207 17.99 1.60 12.63
C ILE A 207 19.14 0.92 13.38
N PRO A 208 20.42 0.95 12.92
CA PRO A 208 21.52 0.32 13.65
C PRO A 208 21.67 0.85 15.08
N SER A 209 21.51 2.17 15.27
CA SER A 209 21.61 2.77 16.61
C SER A 209 20.46 2.40 17.55
N LEU A 210 19.31 2.00 17.03
CA LEU A 210 18.21 1.44 17.82
C LEU A 210 18.51 0.01 18.28
N LEU A 211 19.14 -0.80 17.41
CA LEU A 211 19.51 -2.18 17.73
C LEU A 211 20.64 -2.25 18.77
N GLU A 212 21.50 -1.23 18.84
CA GLU A 212 22.55 -1.14 19.89
C GLU A 212 21.99 -0.79 21.28
N GLN A 213 20.74 -0.33 21.38
CA GLN A 213 20.09 0.06 22.64
C GLN A 213 19.14 -1.02 23.19
N LEU A 214 18.95 -2.13 22.46
CA LEU A 214 18.16 -3.30 22.87
C LEU A 214 19.03 -4.42 23.42
#